data_e897b9376f05a37aa9f1b56afdc3012c
#
_entry.id   e897b9376f05a37aa9f1b56afdc3012c
#
_cell.length_a   1.000
_cell.length_b   1.000
_cell.length_c   1.000
_cell.angle_alpha   90.00
_cell.angle_beta   90.00
_cell.angle_gamma   90.00
#
_symmetry.space_group_name_H-M   'P 1'
#
loop_
_entity.id
_entity.type
_entity.pdbx_description
1 polymer ?
#
loop_
_entity_poly.entity_id
_entity_poly.type
_entity_poly.pdbx_seq_one_letter_code
_entity_poly.pdbx_strand_id
1 'polypeptide(L)'
;MPARTVSEFALDPPEAERLANLSGPFDSHLRMIELRLGVEIANRGNVFRVDGPDTAVNKTERLLRELWNEAADTTLTEPDIHLRLTGYDADDTVANDIEPQEVTIRVKRGTLRARGANQAKYLHAIATHDINFGIGPAGTGKTFLAVAMAVEALNDSRVQRLILVRPAVEAGEKLGFLPGDLTQKVDPYLRPLYDALYEMLGVEKVVKLLEKNVIEIAPLAYMRGRTLNDAYVILDEAQNTTIEQMKMFLTRIGFGSTAVVTGDMTQIDLPKHQKSGLKDALEVLRNVNGISFTFFESRDVVRHPLVARIVNAYDARDSADAQTGPAS
;
A
#
# COMPACT_ATOMS: atom_id res chain seq x y z
N MET A 1 -30.30 -10.21 -24.29
CA MET A 1 -29.36 -9.09 -24.22
C MET A 1 -29.75 -8.31 -22.98
N PRO A 2 -28.80 -7.93 -22.08
CA PRO A 2 -29.13 -7.06 -20.95
C PRO A 2 -29.69 -5.73 -21.48
N ALA A 3 -30.68 -5.17 -20.79
CA ALA A 3 -31.25 -3.89 -21.15
C ALA A 3 -30.17 -2.82 -21.11
N ARG A 4 -30.04 -1.99 -22.14
CA ARG A 4 -29.17 -0.84 -22.15
C ARG A 4 -29.90 0.33 -21.50
N THR A 5 -29.22 1.00 -20.61
CA THR A 5 -29.70 2.18 -19.89
C THR A 5 -28.81 3.37 -20.22
N VAL A 6 -29.40 4.55 -20.30
CA VAL A 6 -28.68 5.81 -20.48
C VAL A 6 -28.86 6.65 -19.23
N SER A 7 -27.78 7.08 -18.60
CA SER A 7 -27.79 8.07 -17.51
C SER A 7 -27.16 9.35 -17.98
N GLU A 8 -27.78 10.49 -17.64
CA GLU A 8 -27.22 11.83 -17.90
C GLU A 8 -27.14 12.60 -16.57
N PHE A 9 -25.97 13.10 -16.24
CA PHE A 9 -25.72 13.79 -14.97
C PHE A 9 -24.65 14.89 -15.12
N ALA A 10 -24.68 15.86 -14.22
CA ALA A 10 -23.68 16.91 -14.15
C ALA A 10 -22.70 16.67 -13.00
N LEU A 11 -21.44 17.04 -13.24
CA LEU A 11 -20.38 17.11 -12.23
C LEU A 11 -20.16 18.55 -11.82
N ASP A 12 -20.50 18.89 -10.60
CA ASP A 12 -20.43 20.27 -10.07
C ASP A 12 -19.27 20.45 -9.07
N PRO A 13 -18.67 21.65 -8.99
CA PRO A 13 -18.88 22.84 -9.83
C PRO A 13 -18.24 22.66 -11.23
N PRO A 14 -18.72 23.35 -12.28
CA PRO A 14 -18.16 23.25 -13.64
C PRO A 14 -16.82 23.97 -13.72
N GLU A 15 -15.73 23.23 -13.72
CA GLU A 15 -14.34 23.71 -13.76
C GLU A 15 -13.57 23.06 -14.94
N ALA A 16 -13.04 23.88 -15.86
CA ALA A 16 -12.39 23.38 -17.08
C ALA A 16 -11.08 22.63 -16.77
N GLU A 17 -10.29 23.12 -15.81
CA GLU A 17 -9.02 22.47 -15.42
C GLU A 17 -9.28 21.09 -14.77
N ARG A 18 -10.30 21.04 -13.92
CA ARG A 18 -10.74 19.81 -13.27
C ARG A 18 -11.28 18.79 -14.28
N LEU A 19 -12.02 19.25 -15.28
CA LEU A 19 -12.50 18.43 -16.36
C LEU A 19 -11.34 17.86 -17.19
N ALA A 20 -10.35 18.68 -17.53
CA ALA A 20 -9.16 18.23 -18.25
C ALA A 20 -8.36 17.19 -17.45
N ASN A 21 -8.26 17.38 -16.13
CA ASN A 21 -7.63 16.45 -15.22
C ASN A 21 -8.40 15.11 -15.15
N LEU A 22 -9.73 15.13 -15.04
CA LEU A 22 -10.57 13.93 -15.06
C LEU A 22 -10.48 13.19 -16.38
N SER A 23 -10.56 13.89 -17.52
CA SER A 23 -10.57 13.27 -18.86
C SER A 23 -9.20 12.69 -19.25
N GLY A 24 -8.12 13.29 -18.72
CA GLY A 24 -6.76 12.94 -19.11
C GLY A 24 -6.37 13.39 -20.52
N PRO A 25 -5.11 13.22 -20.94
CA PRO A 25 -4.66 13.56 -22.28
C PRO A 25 -5.45 12.79 -23.34
N PHE A 26 -6.05 13.54 -24.30
CA PHE A 26 -6.86 12.93 -25.39
C PHE A 26 -8.00 12.02 -24.89
N ASP A 27 -8.60 12.33 -23.75
CA ASP A 27 -9.65 11.57 -23.09
C ASP A 27 -9.21 10.14 -22.67
N SER A 28 -7.91 9.94 -22.45
CA SER A 28 -7.35 8.61 -22.15
C SER A 28 -7.98 7.98 -20.93
N HIS A 29 -8.29 8.76 -19.89
CA HIS A 29 -8.93 8.26 -18.67
C HIS A 29 -10.36 7.77 -18.96
N LEU A 30 -11.16 8.57 -19.70
CA LEU A 30 -12.53 8.20 -20.05
C LEU A 30 -12.57 6.93 -20.92
N ARG A 31 -11.66 6.83 -21.91
CA ARG A 31 -11.53 5.62 -22.75
C ARG A 31 -11.16 4.38 -21.96
N MET A 32 -10.32 4.52 -20.94
CA MET A 32 -9.97 3.41 -20.07
C MET A 32 -11.18 2.94 -19.26
N ILE A 33 -12.01 3.86 -18.78
CA ILE A 33 -13.25 3.57 -18.06
C ILE A 33 -14.25 2.86 -18.99
N GLU A 34 -14.47 3.38 -20.21
CA GLU A 34 -15.34 2.79 -21.22
C GLU A 34 -14.96 1.34 -21.51
N LEU A 35 -13.68 1.11 -21.81
CA LEU A 35 -13.18 -0.22 -22.15
C LEU A 35 -13.33 -1.22 -21.00
N ARG A 36 -13.13 -0.77 -19.78
CA ARG A 36 -13.14 -1.66 -18.60
C ARG A 36 -14.56 -1.99 -18.14
N LEU A 37 -15.46 -1.01 -18.12
CA LEU A 37 -16.83 -1.19 -17.63
C LEU A 37 -17.82 -1.56 -18.74
N GLY A 38 -17.41 -1.53 -20.00
CA GLY A 38 -18.27 -1.87 -21.15
C GLY A 38 -19.38 -0.85 -21.37
N VAL A 39 -19.10 0.43 -21.19
CA VAL A 39 -20.01 1.56 -21.39
C VAL A 39 -19.49 2.49 -22.47
N GLU A 40 -20.35 3.37 -22.97
CA GLU A 40 -19.98 4.51 -23.84
C GLU A 40 -20.17 5.80 -23.03
N ILE A 41 -19.13 6.66 -22.99
CA ILE A 41 -19.14 7.92 -22.25
C ILE A 41 -19.03 9.07 -23.24
N ALA A 42 -19.99 9.98 -23.21
CA ALA A 42 -19.92 11.25 -23.93
C ALA A 42 -20.14 12.38 -22.94
N ASN A 43 -19.40 13.49 -23.12
CA ASN A 43 -19.59 14.67 -22.28
C ASN A 43 -19.66 15.96 -23.10
N ARG A 44 -20.39 16.92 -22.55
CA ARG A 44 -20.42 18.30 -23.04
C ARG A 44 -20.16 19.23 -21.85
N GLY A 45 -18.90 19.67 -21.73
CA GLY A 45 -18.48 20.34 -20.50
C GLY A 45 -18.57 19.39 -19.31
N ASN A 46 -19.19 19.86 -18.22
CA ASN A 46 -19.38 19.04 -17.00
C ASN A 46 -20.62 18.11 -17.03
N VAL A 47 -21.38 18.07 -18.13
CA VAL A 47 -22.51 17.15 -18.29
C VAL A 47 -22.02 15.89 -19.00
N PHE A 48 -22.21 14.77 -18.33
CA PHE A 48 -21.80 13.43 -18.82
C PHE A 48 -23.04 12.61 -19.15
N ARG A 49 -22.93 11.86 -20.25
CA ARG A 49 -23.90 10.87 -20.66
C ARG A 49 -23.21 9.52 -20.74
N VAL A 50 -23.74 8.54 -20.05
CA VAL A 50 -23.21 7.16 -19.99
C VAL A 50 -24.28 6.20 -20.52
N ASP A 51 -23.90 5.37 -21.51
CA ASP A 51 -24.78 4.39 -22.16
C ASP A 51 -24.18 2.98 -22.00
N GLY A 52 -24.94 2.03 -21.49
CA GLY A 52 -24.49 0.65 -21.31
C GLY A 52 -25.44 -0.21 -20.50
N PRO A 53 -25.01 -1.38 -20.01
CA PRO A 53 -25.76 -2.19 -19.06
C PRO A 53 -26.08 -1.42 -17.78
N ASP A 54 -27.26 -1.57 -17.21
CA ASP A 54 -27.76 -0.81 -16.06
C ASP A 54 -26.75 -0.79 -14.88
N THR A 55 -26.23 -1.94 -14.50
CA THR A 55 -25.22 -2.06 -13.43
C THR A 55 -23.92 -1.34 -13.76
N ALA A 56 -23.46 -1.39 -15.03
CA ALA A 56 -22.24 -0.73 -15.48
C ALA A 56 -22.42 0.80 -15.54
N VAL A 57 -23.59 1.29 -15.96
CA VAL A 57 -23.94 2.71 -15.99
C VAL A 57 -23.91 3.29 -14.57
N ASN A 58 -24.55 2.63 -13.61
CA ASN A 58 -24.57 3.07 -12.21
C ASN A 58 -23.16 3.08 -11.60
N LYS A 59 -22.37 2.04 -11.87
CA LYS A 59 -20.95 1.99 -11.45
C LYS A 59 -20.13 3.13 -12.05
N THR A 60 -20.30 3.41 -13.34
CA THR A 60 -19.59 4.47 -14.05
C THR A 60 -19.95 5.85 -13.51
N GLU A 61 -21.22 6.13 -13.26
CA GLU A 61 -21.66 7.40 -12.69
C GLU A 61 -21.02 7.63 -11.31
N ARG A 62 -21.06 6.63 -10.44
CA ARG A 62 -20.43 6.71 -9.11
C ARG A 62 -18.93 6.94 -9.23
N LEU A 63 -18.24 6.20 -10.08
CA LEU A 63 -16.80 6.35 -10.32
C LEU A 63 -16.45 7.75 -10.82
N LEU A 64 -17.19 8.29 -11.80
CA LEU A 64 -16.94 9.63 -12.32
C LEU A 64 -17.15 10.72 -11.27
N ARG A 65 -18.13 10.57 -10.38
CA ARG A 65 -18.35 11.49 -9.26
C ARG A 65 -17.20 11.44 -8.24
N GLU A 66 -16.70 10.25 -7.91
CA GLU A 66 -15.55 10.06 -7.02
C GLU A 66 -14.28 10.67 -7.61
N LEU A 67 -13.98 10.36 -8.87
CA LEU A 67 -12.82 10.93 -9.59
C LEU A 67 -12.93 12.44 -9.76
N TRP A 68 -14.15 12.97 -9.96
CA TRP A 68 -14.38 14.41 -10.00
C TRP A 68 -14.00 15.07 -8.69
N ASN A 69 -14.40 14.51 -7.58
CA ASN A 69 -14.03 15.04 -6.27
C ASN A 69 -12.52 15.00 -6.03
N GLU A 70 -11.86 13.92 -6.45
CA GLU A 70 -10.41 13.76 -6.32
C GLU A 70 -9.62 14.71 -7.24
N ALA A 71 -10.12 14.96 -8.44
CA ALA A 71 -9.53 15.84 -9.44
C ALA A 71 -9.47 17.31 -8.99
N ALA A 72 -10.18 17.71 -7.94
CA ALA A 72 -10.10 19.05 -7.36
C ALA A 72 -8.76 19.34 -6.69
N ASP A 73 -8.20 18.32 -6.03
CA ASP A 73 -7.04 18.48 -5.14
C ASP A 73 -5.81 17.74 -5.65
N THR A 74 -5.98 16.82 -6.61
CA THR A 74 -4.93 15.91 -7.06
C THR A 74 -4.93 15.77 -8.59
N THR A 75 -3.75 15.70 -9.20
CA THR A 75 -3.63 15.35 -10.63
C THR A 75 -3.83 13.84 -10.77
N LEU A 76 -4.88 13.47 -11.50
CA LEU A 76 -5.17 12.07 -11.80
C LEU A 76 -4.20 11.54 -12.87
N THR A 77 -3.78 10.29 -12.71
CA THR A 77 -2.93 9.58 -13.66
C THR A 77 -3.61 8.29 -14.14
N GLU A 78 -3.18 7.76 -15.28
CA GLU A 78 -3.71 6.46 -15.76
C GLU A 78 -3.60 5.32 -14.74
N PRO A 79 -2.51 5.19 -13.96
CA PRO A 79 -2.44 4.25 -12.84
C PRO A 79 -3.54 4.45 -11.80
N ASP A 80 -3.90 5.68 -11.47
CA ASP A 80 -4.95 5.98 -10.51
C ASP A 80 -6.32 5.52 -11.02
N ILE A 81 -6.62 5.81 -12.29
CA ILE A 81 -7.86 5.35 -12.95
C ILE A 81 -7.92 3.82 -13.01
N HIS A 82 -6.83 3.18 -13.44
CA HIS A 82 -6.76 1.71 -13.51
C HIS A 82 -7.05 1.04 -12.16
N LEU A 83 -6.52 1.62 -11.10
CA LEU A 83 -6.67 1.12 -9.75
C LEU A 83 -8.11 1.25 -9.24
N ARG A 84 -8.73 2.42 -9.45
CA ARG A 84 -10.15 2.63 -9.10
C ARG A 84 -11.04 1.62 -9.81
N LEU A 85 -10.80 1.39 -11.11
CA LEU A 85 -11.54 0.40 -11.88
C LEU A 85 -11.39 -1.03 -11.33
N THR A 86 -10.20 -1.40 -10.87
CA THR A 86 -9.98 -2.72 -10.26
C THR A 86 -10.78 -2.89 -8.95
N GLY A 87 -10.93 -1.83 -8.17
CA GLY A 87 -11.79 -1.81 -6.98
C GLY A 87 -13.28 -2.03 -7.31
N TYR A 88 -13.75 -1.49 -8.41
CA TYR A 88 -15.17 -1.64 -8.85
C TYR A 88 -15.51 -3.05 -9.38
N ASP A 89 -14.54 -3.80 -9.92
CA ASP A 89 -14.73 -5.20 -10.32
C ASP A 89 -14.93 -6.14 -9.11
N ALA A 90 -14.44 -5.74 -7.94
CA ALA A 90 -14.48 -6.53 -6.70
C ALA A 90 -15.77 -6.35 -5.89
N ASP A 91 -16.57 -5.32 -6.19
CA ASP A 91 -17.78 -4.95 -5.42
C ASP A 91 -18.98 -5.91 -5.61
N ASP A 92 -18.89 -6.89 -6.52
CA ASP A 92 -19.96 -7.86 -6.74
C ASP A 92 -20.08 -8.96 -5.67
N THR A 93 -19.21 -9.00 -4.65
CA THR A 93 -19.17 -10.13 -3.71
C THR A 93 -19.36 -9.83 -2.23
N VAL A 94 -19.34 -8.56 -1.76
CA VAL A 94 -19.61 -8.28 -0.32
C VAL A 94 -20.23 -6.91 -0.10
N ALA A 95 -21.55 -6.87 0.05
CA ALA A 95 -22.23 -5.82 0.78
C ALA A 95 -22.00 -6.07 2.28
N ASN A 96 -21.15 -5.31 2.93
CA ASN A 96 -21.23 -5.10 4.38
C ASN A 96 -20.70 -3.72 4.77
N ASP A 97 -21.63 -2.98 5.35
CA ASP A 97 -21.61 -1.67 5.91
C ASP A 97 -20.43 -1.40 6.84
N ILE A 98 -19.54 -0.53 6.42
CA ILE A 98 -18.94 0.54 7.21
C ILE A 98 -18.32 1.47 6.15
N GLU A 99 -18.84 2.69 5.97
CA GLU A 99 -18.14 3.74 5.24
C GLU A 99 -16.80 3.98 5.95
N PRO A 100 -15.65 3.65 5.34
CA PRO A 100 -14.35 3.98 5.93
C PRO A 100 -14.27 5.51 5.89
N GLN A 101 -14.17 6.16 7.04
CA GLN A 101 -13.80 7.56 7.11
C GLN A 101 -12.53 7.72 6.27
N GLU A 102 -12.61 8.58 5.27
CA GLU A 102 -11.54 8.79 4.28
C GLU A 102 -10.32 9.36 5.00
N VAL A 103 -9.37 8.48 5.35
CA VAL A 103 -8.10 8.90 5.96
C VAL A 103 -7.26 9.54 4.86
N THR A 104 -7.06 10.83 4.98
CA THR A 104 -6.31 11.66 4.04
C THR A 104 -4.98 12.04 4.69
N ILE A 105 -3.86 11.66 4.10
CA ILE A 105 -2.50 11.91 4.63
C ILE A 105 -1.88 13.08 3.89
N ARG A 106 -1.40 14.09 4.61
CA ARG A 106 -0.70 15.24 4.03
C ARG A 106 0.78 14.94 3.82
N VAL A 107 1.22 14.98 2.57
CA VAL A 107 2.62 14.80 2.17
C VAL A 107 3.15 16.01 1.41
N LYS A 108 4.46 16.14 1.23
CA LYS A 108 5.08 17.30 0.58
C LYS A 108 4.52 17.59 -0.83
N ARG A 109 4.12 16.56 -1.58
CA ARG A 109 3.64 16.67 -2.97
C ARG A 109 2.11 16.66 -3.08
N GLY A 110 1.39 16.92 -2.01
CA GLY A 110 -0.08 16.95 -1.99
C GLY A 110 -0.68 16.04 -0.92
N THR A 111 -1.80 15.46 -1.24
CA THR A 111 -2.58 14.62 -0.33
C THR A 111 -2.59 13.19 -0.83
N LEU A 112 -2.21 12.26 0.02
CA LEU A 112 -2.26 10.84 -0.26
C LEU A 112 -3.57 10.27 0.31
N ARG A 113 -4.29 9.51 -0.52
CA ARG A 113 -5.54 8.85 -0.16
C ARG A 113 -5.43 7.34 -0.38
N ALA A 114 -6.21 6.60 0.37
CA ALA A 114 -6.36 5.17 0.11
C ALA A 114 -6.94 4.94 -1.29
N ARG A 115 -6.34 4.03 -2.04
CA ARG A 115 -6.74 3.71 -3.41
C ARG A 115 -7.70 2.51 -3.47
N GLY A 116 -8.03 1.89 -2.34
CA GLY A 116 -8.93 0.75 -2.24
C GLY A 116 -9.39 0.50 -0.81
N ALA A 117 -10.44 -0.31 -0.65
CA ALA A 117 -11.06 -0.58 0.65
C ALA A 117 -10.08 -1.15 1.69
N ASN A 118 -9.18 -2.06 1.28
CA ASN A 118 -8.19 -2.64 2.19
C ASN A 118 -7.12 -1.63 2.60
N GLN A 119 -6.73 -0.70 1.71
CA GLN A 119 -5.85 0.42 2.07
C GLN A 119 -6.54 1.37 3.06
N ALA A 120 -7.82 1.70 2.84
CA ALA A 120 -8.59 2.55 3.75
C ALA A 120 -8.73 1.90 5.14
N LYS A 121 -9.05 0.60 5.20
CA LYS A 121 -9.08 -0.17 6.46
C LYS A 121 -7.71 -0.16 7.15
N TYR A 122 -6.63 -0.32 6.41
CA TYR A 122 -5.27 -0.30 6.93
C TYR A 122 -4.90 1.06 7.53
N LEU A 123 -5.16 2.16 6.82
CA LEU A 123 -4.92 3.51 7.32
C LEU A 123 -5.74 3.81 8.58
N HIS A 124 -7.02 3.42 8.60
CA HIS A 124 -7.88 3.56 9.76
C HIS A 124 -7.36 2.73 10.95
N ALA A 125 -6.94 1.49 10.71
CA ALA A 125 -6.37 0.64 11.73
C ALA A 125 -5.11 1.27 12.34
N ILE A 126 -4.20 1.78 11.52
CA ILE A 126 -2.98 2.47 11.96
C ILE A 126 -3.29 3.72 12.79
N ALA A 127 -4.36 4.44 12.45
CA ALA A 127 -4.77 5.64 13.19
C ALA A 127 -5.38 5.34 14.56
N THR A 128 -5.84 4.10 14.80
CA THR A 128 -6.66 3.74 15.97
C THR A 128 -6.04 2.66 16.88
N HIS A 129 -4.93 2.02 16.48
CA HIS A 129 -4.28 0.97 17.25
C HIS A 129 -2.79 1.24 17.44
N ASP A 130 -2.24 0.75 18.54
CA ASP A 130 -0.83 0.94 18.87
C ASP A 130 0.10 0.06 18.02
N ILE A 131 -0.34 -1.18 17.70
CA ILE A 131 0.43 -2.14 16.89
C ILE A 131 -0.43 -2.60 15.71
N ASN A 132 0.10 -2.49 14.51
CA ASN A 132 -0.62 -2.72 13.27
C ASN A 132 0.14 -3.66 12.35
N PHE A 133 -0.53 -4.70 11.87
CA PHE A 133 0.02 -5.64 10.91
C PHE A 133 -0.61 -5.41 9.54
N GLY A 134 0.22 -5.13 8.52
CA GLY A 134 -0.16 -5.05 7.12
C GLY A 134 0.42 -6.24 6.35
N ILE A 135 -0.42 -7.20 5.95
CA ILE A 135 0.01 -8.49 5.43
C ILE A 135 -0.56 -8.73 4.04
N GLY A 136 0.26 -9.18 3.11
CA GLY A 136 -0.17 -9.54 1.77
C GLY A 136 0.90 -9.32 0.70
N PRO A 137 0.56 -9.49 -0.58
CA PRO A 137 1.52 -9.48 -1.69
C PRO A 137 2.30 -8.17 -1.81
N ALA A 138 3.49 -8.27 -2.39
CA ALA A 138 4.29 -7.10 -2.75
C ALA A 138 3.51 -6.18 -3.73
N GLY A 139 3.71 -4.86 -3.62
CA GLY A 139 3.07 -3.87 -4.49
C GLY A 139 1.66 -3.44 -4.08
N THR A 140 1.14 -3.85 -2.91
CA THR A 140 -0.15 -3.37 -2.36
C THR A 140 -0.04 -2.05 -1.58
N GLY A 141 1.16 -1.48 -1.47
CA GLY A 141 1.40 -0.19 -0.83
C GLY A 141 1.58 -0.23 0.69
N LYS A 142 1.67 -1.40 1.32
CA LYS A 142 1.78 -1.57 2.78
C LYS A 142 2.85 -0.69 3.41
N THR A 143 4.08 -0.85 2.97
CA THR A 143 5.25 -0.10 3.49
C THR A 143 5.14 1.38 3.15
N PHE A 144 4.72 1.72 1.95
CA PHE A 144 4.53 3.10 1.49
C PHE A 144 3.52 3.86 2.35
N LEU A 145 2.34 3.25 2.59
CA LEU A 145 1.29 3.83 3.43
C LEU A 145 1.73 3.93 4.89
N ALA A 146 2.44 2.92 5.42
CA ALA A 146 3.01 2.97 6.76
C ALA A 146 3.99 4.14 6.92
N VAL A 147 4.88 4.37 5.93
CA VAL A 147 5.81 5.51 5.93
C VAL A 147 5.08 6.83 5.82
N ALA A 148 4.01 6.91 5.01
CA ALA A 148 3.21 8.12 4.89
C ALA A 148 2.55 8.51 6.22
N MET A 149 1.92 7.56 6.91
CA MET A 149 1.34 7.76 8.26
C MET A 149 2.40 8.16 9.29
N ALA A 150 3.60 7.56 9.22
CA ALA A 150 4.71 7.90 10.08
C ALA A 150 5.18 9.34 9.87
N VAL A 151 5.31 9.76 8.62
CA VAL A 151 5.71 11.13 8.25
C VAL A 151 4.66 12.14 8.72
N GLU A 152 3.37 11.84 8.57
CA GLU A 152 2.30 12.68 9.09
C GLU A 152 2.39 12.79 10.62
N ALA A 153 2.51 11.67 11.32
CA ALA A 153 2.64 11.64 12.77
C ALA A 153 3.84 12.48 13.27
N LEU A 154 4.95 12.46 12.55
CA LEU A 154 6.12 13.29 12.85
C LEU A 154 5.87 14.78 12.59
N ASN A 155 5.24 15.12 11.45
CA ASN A 155 4.91 16.51 11.10
C ASN A 155 3.91 17.12 12.10
N ASP A 156 2.96 16.33 12.57
CA ASP A 156 1.95 16.72 13.58
C ASP A 156 2.49 16.67 15.03
N SER A 157 3.77 16.34 15.19
CA SER A 157 4.41 16.19 16.52
C SER A 157 3.73 15.15 17.43
N ARG A 158 3.03 14.17 16.86
CA ARG A 158 2.45 13.03 17.61
C ARG A 158 3.53 12.07 18.07
N VAL A 159 4.67 12.02 17.36
CA VAL A 159 5.86 11.27 17.72
C VAL A 159 7.10 12.14 17.56
N GLN A 160 8.16 11.80 18.28
CA GLN A 160 9.44 12.52 18.22
C GLN A 160 10.43 11.91 17.22
N ARG A 161 10.24 10.63 16.87
CA ARG A 161 11.18 9.88 16.02
C ARG A 161 10.46 8.91 15.10
N LEU A 162 11.07 8.68 13.93
CA LEU A 162 10.72 7.59 13.03
C LEU A 162 11.84 6.55 13.06
N ILE A 163 11.49 5.29 13.27
CA ILE A 163 12.44 4.19 13.32
C ILE A 163 11.99 3.14 12.31
N LEU A 164 12.73 3.01 11.21
CA LEU A 164 12.44 2.09 10.13
C LEU A 164 13.41 0.90 10.25
N VAL A 165 12.84 -0.27 10.35
CA VAL A 165 13.58 -1.50 10.69
C VAL A 165 13.32 -2.56 9.63
N ARG A 166 14.35 -3.29 9.25
CA ARG A 166 14.25 -4.44 8.37
C ARG A 166 15.10 -5.60 8.88
N PRO A 167 14.64 -6.86 8.80
CA PRO A 167 15.49 -8.00 9.07
C PRO A 167 16.65 -8.03 8.08
N ALA A 168 17.86 -8.25 8.56
CA ALA A 168 18.98 -8.56 7.69
C ALA A 168 18.89 -10.05 7.34
N VAL A 169 18.31 -10.37 6.17
CA VAL A 169 18.29 -11.73 5.64
C VAL A 169 19.35 -11.87 4.57
N GLU A 170 20.12 -12.93 4.66
CA GLU A 170 21.00 -13.38 3.58
C GLU A 170 20.13 -14.10 2.52
N ALA A 171 19.49 -13.35 1.62
CA ALA A 171 18.78 -13.93 0.48
C ALA A 171 19.78 -14.53 -0.50
N GLY A 172 20.17 -15.79 -0.25
CA GLY A 172 21.05 -16.56 -1.17
C GLY A 172 22.51 -16.09 -1.28
N GLU A 173 22.80 -14.83 -0.99
CA GLU A 173 24.14 -14.25 -0.93
C GLU A 173 24.54 -14.06 0.53
N LYS A 174 25.54 -14.79 0.97
CA LYS A 174 26.10 -14.63 2.31
C LYS A 174 26.66 -13.22 2.45
N LEU A 175 26.15 -12.42 3.41
CA LEU A 175 26.66 -11.08 3.78
C LEU A 175 28.19 -11.03 3.91
N GLY A 176 28.84 -12.18 4.09
CA GLY A 176 30.29 -12.33 4.13
C GLY A 176 31.03 -12.00 2.84
N PHE A 177 30.38 -11.99 1.67
CA PHE A 177 31.02 -11.73 0.37
C PHE A 177 31.01 -10.27 -0.07
N LEU A 178 30.22 -9.39 0.56
CA LEU A 178 30.24 -7.96 0.26
C LEU A 178 31.40 -7.27 1.00
N PRO A 179 32.22 -6.45 0.32
CA PRO A 179 33.25 -5.64 0.96
C PRO A 179 32.61 -4.52 1.79
N GLY A 180 33.21 -4.22 2.94
CA GLY A 180 32.75 -3.14 3.82
C GLY A 180 32.31 -3.60 5.22
N ASP A 181 31.99 -2.64 6.08
CA ASP A 181 31.45 -2.90 7.40
C ASP A 181 30.00 -3.41 7.34
N LEU A 182 29.46 -3.84 8.48
CA LEU A 182 28.10 -4.41 8.55
C LEU A 182 27.04 -3.40 8.05
N THR A 183 27.24 -2.13 8.30
CA THR A 183 26.31 -1.05 7.92
C THR A 183 26.28 -0.88 6.40
N GLN A 184 27.46 -0.86 5.76
CA GLN A 184 27.55 -0.78 4.30
C GLN A 184 26.97 -2.00 3.58
N LYS A 185 27.04 -3.18 4.19
CA LYS A 185 26.49 -4.43 3.64
C LYS A 185 24.95 -4.47 3.72
N VAL A 186 24.36 -3.81 4.70
CA VAL A 186 22.90 -3.81 4.92
C VAL A 186 22.23 -2.68 4.16
N ASP A 187 22.95 -1.61 3.82
CA ASP A 187 22.41 -0.41 3.16
C ASP A 187 21.59 -0.68 1.89
N PRO A 188 21.97 -1.58 0.97
CA PRO A 188 21.16 -1.90 -0.21
C PRO A 188 19.76 -2.44 0.13
N TYR A 189 19.63 -3.19 1.21
CA TYR A 189 18.35 -3.75 1.65
C TYR A 189 17.42 -2.71 2.29
N LEU A 190 17.97 -1.58 2.72
CA LEU A 190 17.22 -0.48 3.32
C LEU A 190 16.77 0.58 2.30
N ARG A 191 17.27 0.51 1.05
CA ARG A 191 16.93 1.48 -0.01
C ARG A 191 15.44 1.73 -0.21
N PRO A 192 14.56 0.70 -0.24
CA PRO A 192 13.13 0.94 -0.42
C PRO A 192 12.51 1.85 0.65
N LEU A 193 13.05 1.83 1.87
CA LEU A 193 12.63 2.70 2.97
C LEU A 193 13.11 4.14 2.76
N TYR A 194 14.34 4.32 2.27
CA TYR A 194 14.85 5.65 1.89
C TYR A 194 14.02 6.24 0.74
N ASP A 195 13.71 5.44 -0.29
CA ASP A 195 12.96 5.89 -1.44
C ASP A 195 11.57 6.39 -1.03
N ALA A 196 10.87 5.66 -0.17
CA ALA A 196 9.58 6.08 0.39
C ALA A 196 9.70 7.40 1.18
N LEU A 197 10.72 7.55 2.03
CA LEU A 197 10.95 8.79 2.77
C LEU A 197 11.27 9.97 1.85
N TYR A 198 12.09 9.74 0.81
CA TYR A 198 12.45 10.79 -0.16
C TYR A 198 11.23 11.26 -0.95
N GLU A 199 10.33 10.37 -1.29
CA GLU A 199 9.08 10.72 -1.96
C GLU A 199 8.18 11.57 -1.06
N MET A 200 8.07 11.25 0.23
CA MET A 200 7.22 11.94 1.20
C MET A 200 7.76 13.29 1.66
N LEU A 201 9.06 13.37 1.96
CA LEU A 201 9.70 14.52 2.61
C LEU A 201 10.65 15.29 1.70
N GLY A 202 11.15 14.66 0.64
CA GLY A 202 12.25 15.13 -0.19
C GLY A 202 13.63 14.88 0.44
N VAL A 203 14.63 14.73 -0.43
CA VAL A 203 15.98 14.27 -0.06
C VAL A 203 16.63 15.16 1.01
N GLU A 204 16.62 16.48 0.84
CA GLU A 204 17.27 17.41 1.77
C GLU A 204 16.72 17.34 3.19
N LYS A 205 15.37 17.21 3.33
CA LYS A 205 14.74 17.11 4.64
C LYS A 205 15.04 15.78 5.31
N VAL A 206 15.04 14.68 4.55
CA VAL A 206 15.40 13.36 5.07
C VAL A 206 16.82 13.33 5.57
N VAL A 207 17.81 13.84 4.80
CA VAL A 207 19.21 13.91 5.23
C VAL A 207 19.36 14.66 6.55
N LYS A 208 18.73 15.84 6.67
CA LYS A 208 18.77 16.64 7.92
C LYS A 208 18.13 15.91 9.10
N LEU A 209 17.08 15.13 8.89
CA LEU A 209 16.41 14.39 9.96
C LEU A 209 17.20 13.15 10.38
N LEU A 210 17.90 12.50 9.45
CA LEU A 210 18.85 11.42 9.74
C LEU A 210 20.04 11.93 10.57
N GLU A 211 20.66 13.05 10.17
CA GLU A 211 21.77 13.68 10.93
C GLU A 211 21.36 14.06 12.36
N LYS A 212 20.10 14.43 12.57
CA LYS A 212 19.55 14.76 13.89
C LYS A 212 19.06 13.54 14.69
N ASN A 213 19.18 12.33 14.15
CA ASN A 213 18.61 11.10 14.71
C ASN A 213 17.10 11.18 14.97
N VAL A 214 16.38 12.03 14.24
CA VAL A 214 14.90 12.07 14.24
C VAL A 214 14.35 10.95 13.37
N ILE A 215 15.02 10.63 12.27
CA ILE A 215 14.79 9.42 11.47
C ILE A 215 15.97 8.48 11.68
N GLU A 216 15.68 7.23 11.95
CA GLU A 216 16.64 6.15 12.05
C GLU A 216 16.22 5.02 11.12
N ILE A 217 17.16 4.51 10.32
CA ILE A 217 16.93 3.32 9.48
C ILE A 217 18.00 2.31 9.88
N ALA A 218 17.57 1.15 10.39
CA ALA A 218 18.48 0.21 11.01
C ALA A 218 18.07 -1.26 10.82
N PRO A 219 19.03 -2.19 10.83
CA PRO A 219 18.74 -3.62 10.93
C PRO A 219 18.00 -3.95 12.24
N LEU A 220 17.13 -4.96 12.18
CA LEU A 220 16.34 -5.41 13.33
C LEU A 220 17.20 -5.75 14.57
N ALA A 221 18.38 -6.28 14.35
CA ALA A 221 19.31 -6.64 15.44
C ALA A 221 19.67 -5.44 16.35
N TYR A 222 19.65 -4.20 15.82
CA TYR A 222 19.98 -2.99 16.55
C TYR A 222 18.86 -2.52 17.49
N MET A 223 17.70 -3.17 17.45
CA MET A 223 16.58 -2.89 18.36
C MET A 223 16.75 -3.58 19.71
N ARG A 224 17.66 -4.55 19.81
CA ARG A 224 17.87 -5.32 21.03
C ARG A 224 18.31 -4.45 22.20
N GLY A 225 17.66 -4.60 23.35
CA GLY A 225 18.01 -3.86 24.59
C GLY A 225 17.52 -2.41 24.62
N ARG A 226 16.77 -1.96 23.61
CA ARG A 226 16.19 -0.61 23.55
C ARG A 226 14.76 -0.59 24.08
N THR A 227 14.28 0.59 24.46
CA THR A 227 12.87 0.92 24.65
C THR A 227 12.56 2.10 23.73
N LEU A 228 11.57 1.93 22.88
CA LEU A 228 11.22 2.87 21.82
C LEU A 228 9.99 3.68 22.25
N ASN A 229 10.21 4.77 23.00
CA ASN A 229 9.17 5.70 23.43
C ASN A 229 8.99 6.83 22.43
N ASP A 230 7.78 7.39 22.35
CA ASP A 230 7.42 8.55 21.54
C ASP A 230 7.90 8.39 20.08
N ALA A 231 7.80 7.18 19.55
CA ALA A 231 8.35 6.80 18.26
C ALA A 231 7.31 6.16 17.35
N TYR A 232 7.42 6.45 16.07
CA TYR A 232 6.73 5.65 15.06
C TYR A 232 7.70 4.62 14.49
N VAL A 233 7.39 3.35 14.68
CA VAL A 233 8.31 2.24 14.38
C VAL A 233 7.73 1.38 13.26
N ILE A 234 8.47 1.19 12.19
CA ILE A 234 8.07 0.33 11.07
C ILE A 234 9.02 -0.86 10.99
N LEU A 235 8.48 -2.07 11.04
CA LEU A 235 9.20 -3.30 10.73
C LEU A 235 8.76 -3.81 9.36
N ASP A 236 9.59 -3.62 8.35
CA ASP A 236 9.33 -4.07 6.98
C ASP A 236 9.92 -5.45 6.70
N GLU A 237 9.35 -6.20 5.76
CA GLU A 237 9.72 -7.59 5.41
C GLU A 237 9.72 -8.54 6.63
N ALA A 238 8.75 -8.36 7.50
CA ALA A 238 8.66 -9.05 8.78
C ALA A 238 8.48 -10.58 8.66
N GLN A 239 8.06 -11.11 7.51
CA GLN A 239 8.02 -12.55 7.24
C GLN A 239 9.39 -13.21 7.39
N ASN A 240 10.46 -12.42 7.25
CA ASN A 240 11.85 -12.85 7.35
C ASN A 240 12.43 -12.71 8.78
N THR A 241 11.59 -12.50 9.77
CA THR A 241 11.99 -12.60 11.19
C THR A 241 11.81 -14.01 11.73
N THR A 242 12.67 -14.41 12.67
CA THR A 242 12.39 -15.57 13.51
C THR A 242 11.36 -15.22 14.60
N ILE A 243 10.80 -16.23 15.29
CA ILE A 243 9.87 -16.03 16.41
C ILE A 243 10.50 -15.17 17.51
N GLU A 244 11.77 -15.45 17.85
CA GLU A 244 12.50 -14.71 18.86
C GLU A 244 12.75 -13.26 18.46
N GLN A 245 13.04 -13.01 17.19
CA GLN A 245 13.26 -11.67 16.64
C GLN A 245 11.96 -10.86 16.65
N MET A 246 10.84 -11.45 16.22
CA MET A 246 9.53 -10.81 16.28
C MET A 246 9.12 -10.47 17.70
N LYS A 247 9.23 -11.41 18.62
CA LYS A 247 8.96 -11.20 20.05
C LYS A 247 9.87 -10.12 20.63
N MET A 248 11.17 -10.18 20.31
CA MET A 248 12.13 -9.15 20.73
C MET A 248 11.70 -7.77 20.25
N PHE A 249 11.32 -7.62 19.00
CA PHE A 249 10.90 -6.35 18.41
C PHE A 249 9.63 -5.79 19.08
N LEU A 250 8.56 -6.58 19.14
CA LEU A 250 7.28 -6.16 19.70
C LEU A 250 7.39 -5.73 21.17
N THR A 251 8.29 -6.35 21.92
CA THR A 251 8.55 -5.97 23.32
C THR A 251 9.45 -4.74 23.50
N ARG A 252 9.86 -4.07 22.41
CA ARG A 252 10.60 -2.80 22.43
C ARG A 252 9.70 -1.58 22.36
N ILE A 253 8.45 -1.76 21.92
CA ILE A 253 7.49 -0.67 21.76
C ILE A 253 7.16 -0.11 23.14
N GLY A 254 7.42 1.19 23.31
CA GLY A 254 7.24 1.91 24.55
C GLY A 254 6.03 2.85 24.51
N PHE A 255 5.90 3.67 25.53
CA PHE A 255 4.78 4.61 25.67
C PHE A 255 4.80 5.67 24.55
N GLY A 256 3.61 6.10 24.11
CA GLY A 256 3.45 7.11 23.09
C GLY A 256 3.92 6.69 21.69
N SER A 257 4.12 5.38 21.48
CA SER A 257 4.63 4.87 20.20
C SER A 257 3.57 4.09 19.43
N THR A 258 3.65 4.19 18.12
CA THR A 258 2.88 3.36 17.16
C THR A 258 3.85 2.45 16.41
N ALA A 259 3.51 1.17 16.31
CA ALA A 259 4.27 0.21 15.51
C ALA A 259 3.46 -0.29 14.32
N VAL A 260 4.11 -0.39 13.17
CA VAL A 260 3.54 -0.98 11.96
C VAL A 260 4.47 -2.08 11.46
N VAL A 261 3.93 -3.27 11.33
CA VAL A 261 4.63 -4.47 10.86
C VAL A 261 4.11 -4.83 9.48
N THR A 262 4.96 -4.80 8.46
CA THR A 262 4.58 -5.15 7.09
C THR A 262 5.27 -6.44 6.64
N GLY A 263 4.58 -7.25 5.85
CA GLY A 263 5.16 -8.49 5.34
C GLY A 263 4.32 -9.22 4.30
N ASP A 264 4.98 -10.13 3.61
CA ASP A 264 4.38 -11.02 2.61
C ASP A 264 4.61 -12.49 3.01
N MET A 265 3.54 -13.18 3.37
CA MET A 265 3.60 -14.58 3.83
C MET A 265 4.03 -15.57 2.74
N THR A 266 4.05 -15.14 1.48
CA THR A 266 4.47 -15.97 0.34
C THR A 266 5.96 -15.86 0.04
N GLN A 267 6.63 -14.79 0.53
CA GLN A 267 8.03 -14.47 0.26
C GLN A 267 8.90 -14.67 1.52
N ILE A 268 8.93 -15.90 2.05
CA ILE A 268 9.73 -16.24 3.23
C ILE A 268 11.08 -16.77 2.77
N ASP A 269 12.14 -15.99 3.04
CA ASP A 269 13.54 -16.33 2.70
C ASP A 269 14.31 -17.00 3.86
N LEU A 270 13.61 -17.34 4.94
CA LEU A 270 14.20 -18.04 6.08
C LEU A 270 14.61 -19.48 5.70
N PRO A 271 15.66 -20.03 6.32
CA PRO A 271 16.01 -21.44 6.19
C PRO A 271 14.81 -22.34 6.51
N LYS A 272 14.64 -23.45 5.77
CA LYS A 272 13.46 -24.36 5.86
C LYS A 272 13.13 -24.86 7.27
N HIS A 273 14.12 -24.91 8.17
CA HIS A 273 13.93 -25.33 9.56
C HIS A 273 13.50 -24.22 10.51
N GLN A 274 13.51 -22.95 10.07
CA GLN A 274 13.10 -21.80 10.87
C GLN A 274 11.67 -21.41 10.52
N LYS A 275 10.87 -21.18 11.56
CA LYS A 275 9.49 -20.67 11.44
C LYS A 275 9.51 -19.15 11.36
N SER A 276 8.67 -18.61 10.48
CA SER A 276 8.49 -17.16 10.38
C SER A 276 7.82 -16.59 11.65
N GLY A 277 8.45 -15.58 12.24
CA GLY A 277 7.92 -14.87 13.38
C GLY A 277 6.64 -14.10 13.06
N LEU A 278 6.44 -13.68 11.79
CA LEU A 278 5.20 -13.06 11.35
C LEU A 278 4.03 -14.06 11.42
N LYS A 279 4.24 -15.32 10.97
CA LYS A 279 3.22 -16.37 11.07
C LYS A 279 2.84 -16.67 12.51
N ASP A 280 3.83 -16.80 13.38
CA ASP A 280 3.63 -17.05 14.80
C ASP A 280 2.89 -15.88 15.48
N ALA A 281 3.28 -14.64 15.19
CA ALA A 281 2.62 -13.44 15.72
C ALA A 281 1.14 -13.37 15.35
N LEU A 282 0.77 -13.75 14.12
CA LEU A 282 -0.63 -13.82 13.68
C LEU A 282 -1.48 -14.80 14.50
N GLU A 283 -0.90 -15.92 14.88
CA GLU A 283 -1.59 -16.93 15.70
C GLU A 283 -1.72 -16.48 17.14
N VAL A 284 -0.62 -16.00 17.73
CA VAL A 284 -0.52 -15.67 19.16
C VAL A 284 -1.23 -14.37 19.53
N LEU A 285 -1.18 -13.35 18.65
CA LEU A 285 -1.63 -12.00 18.96
C LEU A 285 -3.05 -11.68 18.44
N ARG A 286 -3.71 -12.61 17.79
CA ARG A 286 -5.00 -12.40 17.12
C ARG A 286 -6.09 -11.77 18.02
N ASN A 287 -6.08 -12.08 19.31
CA ASN A 287 -7.09 -11.64 20.27
C ASN A 287 -6.53 -10.63 21.29
N VAL A 288 -5.39 -10.01 21.03
CA VAL A 288 -4.79 -9.01 21.92
C VAL A 288 -5.37 -7.64 21.57
N ASN A 289 -6.00 -6.98 22.54
CA ASN A 289 -6.53 -5.63 22.36
C ASN A 289 -5.41 -4.64 22.05
N GLY A 290 -5.69 -3.65 21.18
CA GLY A 290 -4.71 -2.65 20.74
C GLY A 290 -3.84 -3.11 19.56
N ILE A 291 -4.03 -4.35 19.07
CA ILE A 291 -3.35 -4.88 17.89
C ILE A 291 -4.35 -5.05 16.75
N SER A 292 -4.01 -4.58 15.57
CA SER A 292 -4.81 -4.75 14.36
C SER A 292 -4.10 -5.60 13.30
N PHE A 293 -4.89 -6.29 12.48
CA PHE A 293 -4.42 -7.08 11.36
C PHE A 293 -5.21 -6.72 10.11
N THR A 294 -4.52 -6.21 9.10
CA THR A 294 -5.10 -5.91 7.78
C THR A 294 -4.46 -6.82 6.74
N PHE A 295 -5.30 -7.53 5.99
CA PHE A 295 -4.88 -8.43 4.95
C PHE A 295 -5.14 -7.81 3.58
N PHE A 296 -4.09 -7.81 2.75
CA PHE A 296 -4.14 -7.40 1.35
C PHE A 296 -4.16 -8.62 0.46
N GLU A 297 -4.84 -8.50 -0.66
CA GLU A 297 -4.98 -9.55 -1.65
C GLU A 297 -4.30 -9.15 -2.98
N SER A 298 -4.22 -10.08 -3.92
CA SER A 298 -3.65 -9.82 -5.24
C SER A 298 -4.38 -8.71 -6.01
N ARG A 299 -5.67 -8.50 -5.73
CA ARG A 299 -6.46 -7.39 -6.30
C ARG A 299 -6.05 -6.01 -5.78
N ASP A 300 -5.40 -5.92 -4.62
CA ASP A 300 -4.92 -4.66 -4.05
C ASP A 300 -3.56 -4.23 -4.62
N VAL A 301 -2.98 -5.03 -5.52
CA VAL A 301 -1.66 -4.78 -6.10
C VAL A 301 -1.71 -3.61 -7.08
N VAL A 302 -0.96 -2.56 -6.76
CA VAL A 302 -0.78 -1.37 -7.60
C VAL A 302 0.47 -1.55 -8.45
N ARG A 303 0.31 -2.04 -9.67
CA ARG A 303 1.43 -2.25 -10.59
C ARG A 303 1.09 -1.73 -11.98
N HIS A 304 2.13 -1.36 -12.71
CA HIS A 304 1.98 -1.06 -14.12
C HIS A 304 1.31 -2.25 -14.84
N PRO A 305 0.32 -2.05 -15.74
CA PRO A 305 -0.44 -3.12 -16.39
C PRO A 305 0.45 -4.18 -17.07
N LEU A 306 1.60 -3.76 -17.62
CA LEU A 306 2.58 -4.69 -18.19
C LEU A 306 3.22 -5.59 -17.12
N VAL A 307 3.55 -5.02 -15.95
CA VAL A 307 4.14 -5.80 -14.85
C VAL A 307 3.15 -6.83 -14.32
N ALA A 308 1.87 -6.47 -14.19
CA ALA A 308 0.82 -7.42 -13.82
C ALA A 308 0.73 -8.60 -14.83
N ARG A 309 0.77 -8.30 -16.14
CA ARG A 309 0.80 -9.33 -17.19
C ARG A 309 2.03 -10.22 -17.14
N ILE A 310 3.19 -9.65 -16.82
CA ILE A 310 4.44 -10.41 -16.66
C ILE A 310 4.31 -11.39 -15.48
N VAL A 311 3.86 -10.92 -14.32
CA VAL A 311 3.66 -11.78 -13.13
C VAL A 311 2.69 -12.91 -13.43
N ASN A 312 1.52 -12.59 -13.98
CA ASN A 312 0.53 -13.62 -14.34
C ASN A 312 1.07 -14.66 -15.33
N ALA A 313 1.94 -14.26 -16.25
CA ALA A 313 2.57 -15.21 -17.20
C ALA A 313 3.54 -16.16 -16.49
N TYR A 314 4.31 -15.68 -15.52
CA TYR A 314 5.20 -16.54 -14.71
C TYR A 314 4.40 -17.48 -13.81
N ASP A 315 3.37 -16.97 -13.11
CA ASP A 315 2.50 -17.76 -12.24
C ASP A 315 1.78 -18.89 -13.01
N ALA A 316 1.32 -18.59 -14.24
CA ALA A 316 0.71 -19.59 -15.12
C ALA A 316 1.69 -20.70 -15.52
N ARG A 317 2.94 -20.34 -15.81
CA ARG A 317 3.98 -21.32 -16.14
C ARG A 317 4.29 -22.20 -14.92
N ASP A 318 4.53 -21.60 -13.76
CA ASP A 318 4.89 -22.33 -12.55
C ASP A 318 3.75 -23.28 -12.09
N SER A 319 2.50 -22.88 -12.31
CA SER A 319 1.32 -23.71 -12.09
C SER A 319 1.25 -24.89 -13.07
N ALA A 320 1.63 -24.69 -14.35
CA ALA A 320 1.69 -25.75 -15.35
C ALA A 320 2.81 -26.75 -15.05
N ASP A 321 3.99 -26.26 -14.64
CA ASP A 321 5.13 -27.10 -14.27
C ASP A 321 4.84 -27.93 -13.01
N ALA A 322 4.09 -27.39 -12.04
CA ALA A 322 3.64 -28.11 -10.86
C ALA A 322 2.65 -29.24 -11.17
N GLN A 323 1.88 -29.14 -12.26
CA GLN A 323 0.93 -30.18 -12.73
C GLN A 323 1.62 -31.23 -13.60
N THR A 324 2.79 -30.93 -14.17
CA THR A 324 3.58 -31.84 -15.02
C THR A 324 4.74 -32.49 -14.28
N GLY A 325 4.70 -32.56 -12.94
CA GLY A 325 5.72 -33.20 -12.10
C GLY A 325 6.10 -34.58 -12.61
N PRO A 326 7.37 -35.04 -12.44
CA PRO A 326 7.93 -36.17 -13.18
C PRO A 326 7.10 -37.42 -12.93
N ALA A 327 6.54 -37.96 -14.02
CA ALA A 327 6.10 -39.35 -14.04
C ALA A 327 7.34 -40.23 -13.79
N SER A 328 7.44 -40.77 -12.59
CA SER A 328 8.44 -41.75 -12.17
C SER A 328 8.16 -43.12 -12.80
#